data_da8238263e053125ea3d732e29a9551b
#
_entry.id   da8238263e053125ea3d732e29a9551b
#
_cell.length_a   1.000
_cell.length_b   1.000
_cell.length_c   1.000
_cell.angle_alpha   90.00
_cell.angle_beta   90.00
_cell.angle_gamma   90.00
#
_symmetry.space_group_name_H-M   'P 1'
#
loop_
_entity.id
_entity.type
_entity.pdbx_description
1 polymer ?
#
loop_
_entity_poly.entity_id
_entity_poly.type
_entity_poly.pdbx_seq_one_letter_code
_entity_poly.pdbx_strand_id
1 'polypeptide(L)'
;MAIPEQLEFDLRGQICPSTLLTALREVNRHKERLRLGELQLFFVTDNRTATATIPDAVRNMGYGVEISHDDGTYRIGVGRHGEGS
;
A
#
# COMPACT_ATOMS: atom_id res chain seq x y z
N MET A 1 11.32 -3.72 21.27
CA MET A 1 10.50 -3.09 20.23
C MET A 1 10.46 -3.98 19.00
N ALA A 2 9.27 -4.34 18.60
CA ALA A 2 9.11 -5.19 17.44
C ALA A 2 9.11 -4.36 16.16
N ILE A 3 9.87 -4.82 15.17
CA ILE A 3 9.82 -4.25 13.84
C ILE A 3 8.52 -4.75 13.21
N PRO A 4 7.72 -3.87 12.60
CA PRO A 4 6.49 -4.32 11.96
C PRO A 4 6.79 -5.34 10.85
N GLU A 5 5.93 -6.32 10.74
CA GLU A 5 6.02 -7.28 9.67
C GLU A 5 5.70 -6.58 8.34
N GLN A 6 6.41 -6.96 7.29
CA GLN A 6 6.24 -6.36 5.98
C GLN A 6 5.79 -7.42 4.99
N LEU A 7 4.71 -7.13 4.30
CA LEU A 7 4.20 -7.97 3.21
C LEU A 7 4.30 -7.19 1.91
N GLU A 8 4.84 -7.82 0.89
CA GLU A 8 4.98 -7.18 -0.41
C GLU A 8 4.15 -7.93 -1.44
N PHE A 9 3.41 -7.18 -2.23
CA PHE A 9 2.55 -7.72 -3.29
C PHE A 9 3.03 -7.17 -4.63
N ASP A 10 3.30 -8.05 -5.56
CA ASP A 10 3.75 -7.68 -6.89
C ASP A 10 2.53 -7.54 -7.80
N LEU A 11 2.20 -6.31 -8.14
CA LEU A 11 1.05 -5.98 -8.98
C LEU A 11 1.49 -5.57 -10.38
N ARG A 12 2.75 -5.79 -10.74
CA ARG A 12 3.24 -5.44 -12.07
C ARG A 12 2.51 -6.27 -13.13
N GLY A 13 2.22 -5.64 -14.25
CA GLY A 13 1.46 -6.27 -15.31
C GLY A 13 -0.03 -6.22 -15.15
N GLN A 14 -0.53 -5.76 -14.00
CA GLN A 14 -1.95 -5.53 -13.78
C GLN A 14 -2.31 -4.09 -14.12
N ILE A 15 -3.52 -3.91 -14.60
CA ILE A 15 -4.01 -2.56 -14.93
C ILE A 15 -5.17 -2.20 -14.03
N CYS A 16 -5.37 -0.89 -13.79
CA CYS A 16 -6.54 -0.41 -13.08
C CYS A 16 -7.80 -0.80 -13.84
N PRO A 17 -8.89 -1.21 -13.14
CA PRO A 17 -9.05 -1.12 -11.69
C PRO A 17 -8.58 -2.34 -10.90
N SER A 18 -8.06 -3.37 -11.54
CA SER A 18 -7.63 -4.61 -10.86
C SER A 18 -6.58 -4.33 -9.78
N THR A 19 -5.60 -3.49 -10.10
CA THR A 19 -4.55 -3.12 -9.16
C THR A 19 -5.13 -2.47 -7.90
N LEU A 20 -6.05 -1.53 -8.09
CA LEU A 20 -6.70 -0.84 -6.99
C LEU A 20 -7.53 -1.79 -6.14
N LEU A 21 -8.32 -2.64 -6.78
CA LEU A 21 -9.17 -3.59 -6.06
C LEU A 21 -8.36 -4.57 -5.24
N THR A 22 -7.25 -5.06 -5.80
CA THR A 22 -6.36 -5.97 -5.08
C THR A 22 -5.76 -5.28 -3.87
N ALA A 23 -5.28 -4.05 -4.03
CA ALA A 23 -4.68 -3.31 -2.93
C ALA A 23 -5.69 -3.06 -1.81
N LEU A 24 -6.89 -2.63 -2.15
CA LEU A 24 -7.93 -2.36 -1.15
C LEU A 24 -8.36 -3.63 -0.43
N ARG A 25 -8.45 -4.74 -1.15
CA ARG A 25 -8.80 -6.02 -0.55
C ARG A 25 -7.76 -6.44 0.49
N GLU A 26 -6.49 -6.30 0.17
CA GLU A 26 -5.43 -6.69 1.08
C GLU A 26 -5.36 -5.74 2.29
N VAL A 27 -5.59 -4.45 2.09
CA VAL A 27 -5.67 -3.50 3.19
C VAL A 27 -6.80 -3.87 4.15
N ASN A 28 -7.99 -4.17 3.61
CA ASN A 28 -9.12 -4.58 4.43
C ASN A 28 -8.85 -5.89 5.17
N ARG A 29 -8.20 -6.81 4.51
CA ARG A 29 -7.90 -8.13 5.07
C ARG A 29 -6.98 -8.04 6.28
N HIS A 30 -6.07 -7.07 6.28
CA HIS A 30 -5.08 -6.90 7.33
C HIS A 30 -5.32 -5.64 8.16
N LYS A 31 -6.52 -5.09 8.14
CA LYS A 31 -6.80 -3.79 8.74
C LYS A 31 -6.48 -3.70 10.23
N GLU A 32 -6.73 -4.76 10.98
CA GLU A 32 -6.48 -4.73 12.42
C GLU A 32 -4.98 -4.61 12.73
N ARG A 33 -4.17 -5.40 12.05
CA ARG A 33 -2.73 -5.36 12.25
C ARG A 33 -2.13 -4.05 11.77
N LEU A 34 -2.67 -3.51 10.69
CA LEU A 34 -2.24 -2.20 10.19
C LEU A 34 -2.52 -1.11 11.19
N ARG A 35 -3.70 -1.12 11.82
CA ARG A 35 -4.06 -0.12 12.82
C ARG A 35 -3.21 -0.21 14.07
N LEU A 36 -2.80 -1.40 14.43
CA LEU A 36 -1.94 -1.62 15.59
C LEU A 36 -0.48 -1.29 15.32
N GLY A 37 -0.12 -1.05 14.06
CA GLY A 37 1.27 -0.79 13.69
C GLY A 37 2.12 -2.06 13.64
N GLU A 38 1.51 -3.22 13.63
CA GLU A 38 2.22 -4.50 13.59
C GLU A 38 2.55 -4.97 12.19
N LEU A 39 1.95 -4.36 11.18
CA LEU A 39 2.07 -4.79 9.79
C LEU A 39 2.16 -3.60 8.87
N GLN A 40 3.02 -3.70 7.86
CA GLN A 40 3.08 -2.76 6.76
C GLN A 40 2.90 -3.53 5.46
N LEU A 41 2.13 -2.96 4.55
CA LEU A 41 1.91 -3.55 3.23
C LEU A 41 2.64 -2.73 2.17
N PHE A 42 3.23 -3.42 1.21
CA PHE A 42 3.91 -2.78 0.10
C PHE A 42 3.35 -3.35 -1.20
N PHE A 43 2.94 -2.45 -2.08
CA PHE A 43 2.41 -2.84 -3.38
C PHE A 43 3.36 -2.32 -4.45
N VAL A 44 3.87 -3.23 -5.26
CA VAL A 44 4.80 -2.91 -6.34
C VAL A 44 4.00 -2.90 -7.65
N THR A 45 4.07 -1.80 -8.37
CA THR A 45 3.32 -1.65 -9.62
C THR A 45 4.17 -0.90 -10.64
N ASP A 46 3.94 -1.17 -11.91
CA ASP A 46 4.52 -0.41 -13.01
C ASP A 46 3.50 0.56 -13.61
N ASN A 47 2.31 0.63 -13.04
CA ASN A 47 1.22 1.48 -13.52
C ASN A 47 1.23 2.81 -12.77
N ARG A 48 1.53 3.88 -13.50
CA ARG A 48 1.59 5.21 -12.91
C ARG A 48 0.26 5.67 -12.33
N THR A 49 -0.85 5.27 -12.94
CA THR A 49 -2.18 5.63 -12.44
C THR A 49 -2.41 5.10 -11.04
N ALA A 50 -1.91 3.91 -10.75
CA ALA A 50 -2.06 3.31 -9.42
C ALA A 50 -1.39 4.13 -8.32
N THR A 51 -0.37 4.91 -8.65
CA THR A 51 0.31 5.75 -7.66
C THR A 51 -0.54 6.93 -7.20
N ALA A 52 -1.61 7.22 -7.89
CA ALA A 52 -2.57 8.24 -7.47
C ALA A 52 -3.81 7.61 -6.85
N THR A 53 -4.34 6.56 -7.47
CA THR A 53 -5.61 5.95 -7.03
C THR A 53 -5.47 5.16 -5.74
N ILE A 54 -4.42 4.37 -5.61
CA ILE A 54 -4.23 3.54 -4.40
C ILE A 54 -3.97 4.41 -3.17
N PRO A 55 -3.02 5.36 -3.19
CA PRO A 55 -2.81 6.21 -2.02
C PRO A 55 -4.04 7.00 -1.62
N ASP A 56 -4.77 7.53 -2.58
CA ASP A 56 -5.97 8.31 -2.32
C ASP A 56 -7.02 7.48 -1.57
N ALA A 57 -7.30 6.28 -2.08
CA ALA A 57 -8.28 5.40 -1.48
C ALA A 57 -7.84 4.96 -0.07
N VAL A 58 -6.56 4.63 0.10
CA VAL A 58 -6.04 4.16 1.38
C VAL A 58 -6.04 5.28 2.41
N ARG A 59 -5.68 6.50 2.01
CA ARG A 59 -5.75 7.66 2.92
C ARG A 59 -7.17 7.91 3.38
N ASN A 60 -8.14 7.75 2.50
CA ASN A 60 -9.54 7.89 2.86
C ASN A 60 -9.99 6.84 3.89
N MET A 61 -9.30 5.71 3.94
CA MET A 61 -9.56 4.67 4.93
C MET A 61 -8.86 4.96 6.28
N GLY A 62 -8.02 5.98 6.33
CA GLY A 62 -7.36 6.38 7.57
C GLY A 62 -5.96 5.83 7.76
N TYR A 63 -5.31 5.34 6.71
CA TYR A 63 -3.96 4.81 6.79
C TYR A 63 -2.93 5.79 6.27
N GLY A 64 -1.68 5.62 6.70
CA GLY A 64 -0.56 6.34 6.15
C GLY A 64 -0.04 5.67 4.89
N VAL A 65 0.40 6.46 3.93
CA VAL A 65 0.87 5.96 2.64
C VAL A 65 2.17 6.63 2.25
N GLU A 66 3.12 5.85 1.75
CA GLU A 66 4.35 6.37 1.16
C GLU A 66 4.53 5.78 -0.23
N ILE A 67 5.08 6.56 -1.13
CA ILE A 67 5.34 6.13 -2.50
C ILE A 67 6.82 6.28 -2.79
N SER A 68 7.43 5.20 -3.28
CA SER A 68 8.80 5.22 -3.74
C SER A 68 8.82 4.87 -5.23
N HIS A 69 9.71 5.49 -5.96
CA HIS A 69 9.87 5.23 -7.39
C HIS A 69 11.29 4.71 -7.64
N ASP A 70 11.38 3.60 -8.35
CA ASP A 70 12.65 2.99 -8.66
C ASP A 70 12.61 2.35 -10.04
N ASP A 71 13.33 2.95 -10.99
CA ASP A 71 13.56 2.42 -12.33
C ASP A 71 12.31 1.91 -13.04
N GLY A 72 11.32 2.79 -13.17
CA GLY A 72 10.07 2.48 -13.86
C GLY A 72 9.07 1.70 -13.04
N THR A 73 9.40 1.41 -11.80
CA THR A 73 8.54 0.68 -10.87
C THR A 73 8.21 1.58 -9.69
N TYR A 74 6.98 1.47 -9.21
CA TYR A 74 6.52 2.25 -8.06
C TYR A 74 6.23 1.31 -6.90
N ARG A 75 6.68 1.69 -5.72
CA ARG A 75 6.40 0.93 -4.50
C ARG A 75 5.55 1.78 -3.58
N ILE A 76 4.36 1.28 -3.26
CA ILE A 76 3.39 1.98 -2.42
C ILE A 76 3.37 1.30 -1.06
N GLY A 77 3.80 2.02 -0.03
CA GLY A 77 3.81 1.50 1.32
C GLY A 77 2.58 1.97 2.08
N VAL A 78 1.92 1.05 2.76
CA VAL A 78 0.73 1.32 3.57
C VAL A 78 1.01 0.91 5.00
N GLY A 79 0.76 1.80 5.94
CA GLY A 79 0.97 1.53 7.34
C GLY A 79 0.00 2.29 8.22
N ARG A 80 0.30 2.29 9.52
CA ARG A 80 -0.52 3.00 10.49
C ARG A 80 -0.49 4.49 10.21
N HIS A 81 -1.65 5.13 10.36
CA HIS A 81 -1.76 6.57 10.20
C HIS A 81 -0.81 7.29 11.16
N GLY A 82 -0.09 8.26 10.63
CA GLY A 82 0.87 9.02 11.42
C GLY A 82 2.28 8.49 11.36
N GLU A 83 2.50 7.25 10.91
CA GLU A 83 3.82 6.71 10.73
C GLU A 83 4.42 7.21 9.43
N GLY A 84 5.68 7.64 9.50
CA GLY A 84 6.37 8.12 8.32
C GLY A 84 5.91 9.48 7.83
N SER A 85 5.04 10.11 8.55
CA SER A 85 4.57 11.45 8.18
C SER A 85 5.48 12.55 8.67
#